data_3283e634f4c2b5972a660084e3d0386c
#
_entry.id   3283e634f4c2b5972a660084e3d0386c
#
_cell.length_a   1.000
_cell.length_b   1.000
_cell.length_c   1.000
_cell.angle_alpha   90.00
_cell.angle_beta   90.00
_cell.angle_gamma   90.00
#
_symmetry.space_group_name_H-M   'P 1'
#
loop_
_entity.id
_entity.type
_entity.pdbx_description
1 polymer ?
#
loop_
_entity_poly.entity_id
_entity_poly.type
_entity_poly.pdbx_seq_one_letter_code
_entity_poly.pdbx_strand_id
1 'polypeptide(L)'
;VMEEAEESVEAAEETANLRTDLQETAFFMPRLRTDSQGQVKISFTLPESMTSWHLLGAAHTTDMMVGLLDTMVVAEKELMAEMLLPRFVRSGDHAVLTASIRNRSEKQQKGQATLLVSDTETDKVLMRKAVRFQLGVQEDTTFFFPYTGSMDHPALTVKWVAQGQDYSDGEQRYLPVLSDMQSVTETKAFSLSGKGTHTISLDKLFAHDSKEAVNRSLTIEYTRDPKWLAIQTLPSMAYPKCRDVLSLTAAFYSGALAYSIGQKYPQVREAIQEWNRKDTAALESPLMRNQQLADMLLQETPWVMEANQEKARRQRLTSLFDDVAQLDYRMSMLNALDNLQGADGSFSWFPGMSGSTYLTGHVANMLTRLNTLTLDELPRQREIREKACRFLLKEMVKDVGLLKKSSKPTVSASAMRTLYALRKSDCYTSMKAEEKQAVSYMLQLLKKQAGETDRVERAQAAMVLHLYGEEKLAQSLMERLHVLLKQPDGMHLAYRSNIRMGMDQKTSEHVQLMEAIRTIEPHDTATLNAMTEWLIGMKRTREWDSAPQTLSLIHISEPTRRY
;
A
#
# COMPACT_ATOMS: atom_id res chain seq x y z
N VAL A 1 36.36 45.74 -7.30
CA VAL A 1 35.09 45.86 -8.08
C VAL A 1 34.28 44.58 -8.06
N MET A 2 34.90 43.38 -8.05
CA MET A 2 34.15 42.11 -7.87
C MET A 2 33.85 41.82 -6.40
N GLU A 3 34.79 42.04 -5.49
CA GLU A 3 34.60 41.88 -4.04
C GLU A 3 33.57 42.85 -3.45
N GLU A 4 33.59 44.14 -3.86
CA GLU A 4 32.56 45.12 -3.43
C GLU A 4 31.15 44.78 -3.93
N ALA A 5 31.03 44.06 -5.07
CA ALA A 5 29.74 43.55 -5.55
C ALA A 5 29.26 42.30 -4.78
N GLU A 6 30.17 41.50 -4.25
CA GLU A 6 29.83 40.34 -3.41
C GLU A 6 29.37 40.75 -2.01
N GLU A 7 30.08 41.68 -1.35
CA GLU A 7 29.69 42.21 -0.02
C GLU A 7 28.33 42.93 -0.07
N SER A 8 28.03 43.68 -1.16
CA SER A 8 26.76 44.39 -1.27
C SER A 8 25.55 43.48 -1.46
N VAL A 9 25.75 42.27 -1.93
CA VAL A 9 24.67 41.29 -2.16
C VAL A 9 24.43 40.35 -0.97
N GLU A 10 25.48 39.97 -0.24
CA GLU A 10 25.32 39.31 1.07
C GLU A 10 24.58 40.23 2.05
N ALA A 11 24.90 41.53 2.07
CA ALA A 11 24.15 42.50 2.85
C ALA A 11 22.70 42.71 2.37
N ALA A 12 22.39 42.49 1.10
CA ALA A 12 21.03 42.55 0.57
C ALA A 12 20.22 41.29 0.88
N GLU A 13 20.86 40.11 0.95
CA GLU A 13 20.23 38.87 1.37
C GLU A 13 19.90 38.89 2.87
N GLU A 14 20.75 39.44 3.72
CA GLU A 14 20.52 39.62 5.16
C GLU A 14 19.41 40.64 5.50
N THR A 15 19.18 41.63 4.61
CA THR A 15 18.18 42.69 4.86
C THR A 15 16.82 42.41 4.23
N ALA A 16 16.72 41.55 3.23
CA ALA A 16 15.45 41.17 2.63
C ALA A 16 14.82 39.99 3.35
N ASN A 17 13.58 40.14 3.80
CA ASN A 17 12.81 39.06 4.38
C ASN A 17 12.48 38.03 3.30
N LEU A 18 13.32 36.97 3.16
CA LEU A 18 13.21 35.97 2.12
C LEU A 18 12.06 35.03 2.42
N ARG A 19 11.07 34.98 1.57
CA ARG A 19 9.90 34.12 1.67
C ARG A 19 10.27 32.69 1.20
N THR A 20 10.08 31.72 2.07
CA THR A 20 10.43 30.31 1.84
C THR A 20 9.26 29.36 2.00
N ASP A 21 8.27 29.72 2.81
CA ASP A 21 7.03 28.92 2.97
C ASP A 21 5.97 29.37 1.95
N LEU A 22 6.02 28.77 0.76
CA LEU A 22 5.16 29.10 -0.37
C LEU A 22 4.07 28.03 -0.58
N GLN A 23 3.59 27.41 0.50
CA GLN A 23 2.53 26.40 0.42
C GLN A 23 1.23 27.01 -0.13
N GLU A 24 0.49 26.21 -0.91
CA GLU A 24 -0.79 26.60 -1.50
C GLU A 24 -1.98 26.36 -0.56
N THR A 25 -1.78 25.63 0.54
CA THR A 25 -2.81 25.30 1.54
C THR A 25 -2.40 25.81 2.90
N ALA A 26 -3.11 26.81 3.42
CA ALA A 26 -2.85 27.36 4.74
C ALA A 26 -3.33 26.43 5.86
N PHE A 27 -4.48 25.77 5.68
CA PHE A 27 -5.00 24.80 6.63
C PHE A 27 -6.07 23.90 6.00
N PHE A 28 -6.27 22.73 6.60
CA PHE A 28 -7.37 21.83 6.31
C PHE A 28 -7.89 21.24 7.62
N MET A 29 -9.06 21.67 8.08
CA MET A 29 -9.68 21.30 9.35
C MET A 29 -11.06 20.65 9.14
N PRO A 30 -11.12 19.35 8.78
CA PRO A 30 -12.38 18.69 8.38
C PRO A 30 -13.29 18.31 9.55
N ARG A 31 -12.88 18.48 10.82
CA ARG A 31 -13.60 17.99 12.01
C ARG A 31 -13.75 19.07 13.07
N LEU A 32 -14.36 20.17 12.71
CA LEU A 32 -14.68 21.24 13.66
C LEU A 32 -16.08 21.01 14.26
N ARG A 33 -16.25 21.47 15.49
CA ARG A 33 -17.56 21.52 16.16
C ARG A 33 -17.79 22.91 16.70
N THR A 34 -19.02 23.38 16.58
CA THR A 34 -19.46 24.65 17.19
C THR A 34 -19.52 24.53 18.69
N ASP A 35 -19.30 25.64 19.36
CA ASP A 35 -19.57 25.80 20.80
C ASP A 35 -21.10 25.87 21.09
N SER A 36 -21.46 26.11 22.37
CA SER A 36 -22.86 26.23 22.80
C SER A 36 -23.60 27.45 22.20
N GLN A 37 -22.87 28.39 21.60
CA GLN A 37 -23.43 29.57 20.93
C GLN A 37 -23.44 29.41 19.38
N GLY A 38 -23.07 28.23 18.88
CA GLY A 38 -23.01 27.94 17.45
C GLY A 38 -21.78 28.53 16.73
N GLN A 39 -20.73 28.91 17.49
CA GLN A 39 -19.54 29.55 16.93
C GLN A 39 -18.36 28.59 16.84
N VAL A 40 -17.51 28.78 15.82
CA VAL A 40 -16.20 28.15 15.68
C VAL A 40 -15.17 29.23 15.51
N LYS A 41 -14.13 29.23 16.33
CA LYS A 41 -12.97 30.10 16.18
C LYS A 41 -11.79 29.30 15.64
N ILE A 42 -11.23 29.72 14.51
CA ILE A 42 -10.06 29.13 13.88
C ILE A 42 -8.93 30.15 13.95
N SER A 43 -7.74 29.72 14.37
CA SER A 43 -6.51 30.50 14.30
C SER A 43 -5.51 29.74 13.46
N PHE A 44 -4.91 30.38 12.49
CA PHE A 44 -3.90 29.81 11.62
C PHE A 44 -2.94 30.91 11.15
N THR A 45 -1.76 30.50 10.69
CA THR A 45 -0.80 31.40 10.05
C THR A 45 -0.88 31.18 8.55
N LEU A 46 -1.00 32.24 7.78
CA LEU A 46 -0.92 32.16 6.32
C LEU A 46 0.52 31.85 5.91
N PRO A 47 0.74 30.94 4.96
CA PRO A 47 2.01 30.84 4.27
C PRO A 47 2.43 32.16 3.62
N GLU A 48 3.70 32.28 3.29
CA GLU A 48 4.31 33.52 2.79
C GLU A 48 4.03 33.81 1.30
N SER A 49 3.12 33.05 0.69
CA SER A 49 2.69 33.28 -0.69
C SER A 49 1.85 34.56 -0.80
N MET A 50 2.29 35.47 -1.65
CA MET A 50 1.57 36.71 -1.95
C MET A 50 0.51 36.44 -3.02
N THR A 51 -0.68 36.08 -2.57
CA THR A 51 -1.77 35.65 -3.45
C THR A 51 -3.14 35.90 -2.82
N SER A 52 -4.19 35.64 -3.60
CA SER A 52 -5.56 35.63 -3.10
C SER A 52 -5.87 34.25 -2.49
N TRP A 53 -6.06 34.23 -1.19
CA TRP A 53 -6.41 33.04 -0.44
C TRP A 53 -7.92 32.81 -0.45
N HIS A 54 -8.34 31.63 -0.87
CA HIS A 54 -9.74 31.24 -0.93
C HIS A 54 -10.10 30.42 0.31
N LEU A 55 -10.95 30.97 1.17
CA LEU A 55 -11.44 30.33 2.38
C LEU A 55 -12.80 29.68 2.11
N LEU A 56 -12.83 28.36 2.13
CA LEU A 56 -14.01 27.54 1.97
C LEU A 56 -14.40 26.90 3.29
N GLY A 57 -15.67 27.01 3.70
CA GLY A 57 -16.21 26.37 4.87
C GLY A 57 -17.55 25.71 4.57
N ALA A 58 -17.78 24.53 5.14
CA ALA A 58 -19.06 23.85 5.11
C ALA A 58 -19.46 23.46 6.52
N ALA A 59 -20.68 23.78 6.92
CA ALA A 59 -21.27 23.41 8.19
C ALA A 59 -22.59 22.68 7.98
N HIS A 60 -22.91 21.74 8.84
CA HIS A 60 -24.21 21.08 8.85
C HIS A 60 -24.68 20.83 10.28
N THR A 61 -25.97 20.82 10.48
CA THR A 61 -26.63 20.43 11.72
C THR A 61 -26.90 18.92 11.75
N THR A 62 -27.30 18.38 12.88
CA THR A 62 -27.69 16.96 13.02
C THR A 62 -28.93 16.60 12.21
N ASP A 63 -29.78 17.58 11.91
CA ASP A 63 -30.98 17.48 11.07
C ASP A 63 -30.74 17.89 9.61
N MET A 64 -29.47 17.90 9.18
CA MET A 64 -29.04 18.07 7.78
C MET A 64 -29.30 19.47 7.17
N MET A 65 -29.48 20.50 7.96
CA MET A 65 -29.38 21.86 7.44
C MET A 65 -27.92 22.18 7.13
N VAL A 66 -27.66 22.77 5.97
CA VAL A 66 -26.30 23.04 5.47
C VAL A 66 -26.08 24.55 5.33
N GLY A 67 -24.91 25.01 5.77
CA GLY A 67 -24.39 26.35 5.52
C GLY A 67 -23.02 26.28 4.84
N LEU A 68 -22.78 27.18 3.90
CA LEU A 68 -21.51 27.32 3.20
C LEU A 68 -20.92 28.69 3.45
N LEU A 69 -19.62 28.76 3.64
CA LEU A 69 -18.80 29.96 3.65
C LEU A 69 -17.87 29.92 2.45
N ASP A 70 -17.87 30.99 1.68
CA ASP A 70 -16.99 31.21 0.55
C ASP A 70 -16.51 32.65 0.57
N THR A 71 -15.23 32.88 0.83
CA THR A 71 -14.66 34.21 0.89
C THR A 71 -13.19 34.22 0.48
N MET A 72 -12.68 35.38 0.14
CA MET A 72 -11.30 35.57 -0.30
C MET A 72 -10.59 36.59 0.56
N VAL A 73 -9.32 36.35 0.82
CA VAL A 73 -8.40 37.27 1.51
C VAL A 73 -7.15 37.45 0.64
N VAL A 74 -6.77 38.69 0.38
CA VAL A 74 -5.58 38.98 -0.43
C VAL A 74 -4.40 39.27 0.49
N ALA A 75 -3.27 38.62 0.22
CA ALA A 75 -1.99 38.88 0.85
C ALA A 75 -1.07 39.57 -0.16
N GLU A 76 -0.65 40.79 0.13
CA GLU A 76 0.24 41.59 -0.74
C GLU A 76 1.23 42.41 0.12
N LYS A 77 2.35 42.80 -0.53
CA LYS A 77 3.34 43.74 -0.01
C LYS A 77 3.44 44.94 -0.94
N GLU A 78 3.96 46.03 -0.45
CA GLU A 78 4.18 47.27 -1.24
C GLU A 78 5.13 47.07 -2.41
N LEU A 79 6.18 46.25 -2.22
CA LEU A 79 7.06 45.75 -3.28
C LEU A 79 7.04 44.23 -3.24
N MET A 80 6.76 43.60 -4.37
CA MET A 80 6.65 42.13 -4.46
C MET A 80 7.66 41.64 -5.50
N ALA A 81 8.45 40.65 -5.06
CA ALA A 81 9.39 39.90 -5.91
C ALA A 81 8.88 38.46 -6.08
N GLU A 82 8.49 38.09 -7.25
CA GLU A 82 7.87 36.79 -7.53
C GLU A 82 8.60 36.05 -8.65
N MET A 83 8.64 34.73 -8.56
CA MET A 83 9.19 33.87 -9.60
C MET A 83 8.11 32.98 -10.20
N LEU A 84 8.13 32.84 -11.51
CA LEU A 84 7.39 31.84 -12.25
C LEU A 84 8.40 30.83 -12.81
N LEU A 85 8.66 29.78 -12.05
CA LEU A 85 9.56 28.71 -12.44
C LEU A 85 8.78 27.55 -13.05
N PRO A 86 9.37 26.80 -14.00
CA PRO A 86 8.82 25.51 -14.39
C PRO A 86 8.85 24.56 -13.19
N ARG A 87 7.97 23.57 -13.19
CA ARG A 87 7.88 22.58 -12.12
C ARG A 87 9.15 21.75 -11.98
N PHE A 88 9.83 21.50 -13.09
CA PHE A 88 11.16 20.88 -13.20
C PHE A 88 11.79 21.27 -14.54
N VAL A 89 13.07 21.01 -14.70
CA VAL A 89 13.78 21.03 -15.99
C VAL A 89 14.42 19.67 -16.21
N ARG A 90 14.63 19.26 -17.46
CA ARG A 90 15.40 18.05 -17.75
C ARG A 90 16.85 18.40 -18.08
N SER A 91 17.73 17.41 -17.91
CA SER A 91 19.12 17.54 -18.33
C SER A 91 19.22 17.87 -19.83
N GLY A 92 19.95 18.92 -20.15
CA GLY A 92 20.07 19.42 -21.54
C GLY A 92 18.96 20.37 -21.98
N ASP A 93 17.86 20.52 -21.24
CA ASP A 93 16.80 21.49 -21.58
C ASP A 93 17.29 22.91 -21.47
N HIS A 94 16.91 23.72 -22.45
CA HIS A 94 17.05 25.18 -22.42
C HIS A 94 15.77 25.82 -21.88
N ALA A 95 15.75 26.09 -20.60
CA ALA A 95 14.62 26.73 -19.92
C ALA A 95 14.81 28.23 -19.76
N VAL A 96 13.71 28.94 -19.51
CA VAL A 96 13.74 30.35 -19.14
C VAL A 96 13.15 30.47 -17.73
N LEU A 97 13.99 30.93 -16.78
CA LEU A 97 13.54 31.27 -15.44
C LEU A 97 12.95 32.66 -15.50
N THR A 98 11.69 32.80 -15.17
CA THR A 98 10.96 34.07 -15.23
C THR A 98 10.81 34.64 -13.83
N ALA A 99 11.14 35.90 -13.65
CA ALA A 99 11.01 36.62 -12.40
C ALA A 99 10.41 38.01 -12.61
N SER A 100 9.52 38.40 -11.71
CA SER A 100 8.82 39.69 -11.81
C SER A 100 9.01 40.53 -10.55
N ILE A 101 8.85 41.82 -10.70
CA ILE A 101 8.79 42.80 -9.62
C ILE A 101 7.53 43.63 -9.84
N ARG A 102 6.74 43.77 -8.77
CA ARG A 102 5.50 44.55 -8.77
C ARG A 102 5.58 45.64 -7.70
N ASN A 103 5.31 46.86 -8.07
CA ASN A 103 5.19 47.97 -7.15
C ASN A 103 3.71 48.24 -6.84
N ARG A 104 3.31 47.92 -5.61
CA ARG A 104 1.95 48.18 -5.10
C ARG A 104 1.90 49.40 -4.15
N SER A 105 3.06 50.05 -3.95
CA SER A 105 3.14 51.23 -3.13
C SER A 105 2.60 52.47 -3.86
N GLU A 106 2.36 53.54 -3.10
CA GLU A 106 1.90 54.81 -3.62
C GLU A 106 3.05 55.68 -4.21
N LYS A 107 4.28 55.16 -4.25
CA LYS A 107 5.48 55.85 -4.71
C LYS A 107 6.21 55.09 -5.81
N GLN A 108 6.90 55.83 -6.67
CA GLN A 108 7.84 55.21 -7.59
C GLN A 108 8.95 54.49 -6.81
N GLN A 109 9.30 53.28 -7.25
CA GLN A 109 10.40 52.51 -6.69
C GLN A 109 11.52 52.33 -7.72
N LYS A 110 12.75 52.56 -7.27
CA LYS A 110 13.98 52.31 -8.04
C LYS A 110 14.87 51.41 -7.21
N GLY A 111 15.56 50.50 -7.87
CA GLY A 111 16.40 49.56 -7.13
C GLY A 111 17.13 48.58 -8.01
N GLN A 112 17.62 47.55 -7.36
CA GLN A 112 18.28 46.41 -7.99
C GLN A 112 17.60 45.11 -7.56
N ALA A 113 17.52 44.19 -8.49
CA ALA A 113 17.09 42.82 -8.15
C ALA A 113 18.14 41.80 -8.60
N THR A 114 18.28 40.76 -7.86
CA THR A 114 19.29 39.71 -8.08
C THR A 114 18.64 38.35 -8.14
N LEU A 115 18.88 37.62 -9.22
CA LEU A 115 18.62 36.21 -9.33
C LEU A 115 19.87 35.44 -8.97
N LEU A 116 19.75 34.53 -8.01
CA LEU A 116 20.77 33.57 -7.60
C LEU A 116 20.28 32.15 -7.81
N VAL A 117 21.05 31.33 -8.52
CA VAL A 117 20.81 29.90 -8.68
C VAL A 117 22.00 29.17 -8.07
N SER A 118 21.76 28.34 -7.10
CA SER A 118 22.77 27.51 -6.44
C SER A 118 22.36 26.04 -6.43
N ASP A 119 23.35 25.18 -6.30
CA ASP A 119 23.12 23.77 -6.04
C ASP A 119 22.61 23.60 -4.59
N THR A 120 21.49 22.90 -4.43
CA THR A 120 20.81 22.78 -3.12
C THR A 120 21.62 21.95 -2.09
N GLU A 121 22.47 21.04 -2.55
CA GLU A 121 23.24 20.15 -1.66
C GLU A 121 24.57 20.79 -1.22
N THR A 122 25.21 21.51 -2.11
CA THR A 122 26.56 22.05 -1.90
C THR A 122 26.60 23.55 -1.66
N ASP A 123 25.46 24.24 -1.81
CA ASP A 123 25.31 25.71 -1.81
C ASP A 123 26.19 26.43 -2.87
N LYS A 124 26.78 25.67 -3.80
CA LYS A 124 27.62 26.23 -4.84
C LYS A 124 26.79 27.11 -5.78
N VAL A 125 27.20 28.36 -5.91
CA VAL A 125 26.57 29.31 -6.84
C VAL A 125 26.86 28.90 -8.28
N LEU A 126 25.80 28.69 -9.07
CA LEU A 126 25.87 28.32 -10.49
C LEU A 126 25.60 29.50 -11.41
N MET A 127 24.70 30.37 -11.01
CA MET A 127 24.37 31.58 -11.77
C MET A 127 23.98 32.70 -10.82
N ARG A 128 24.53 33.91 -11.10
CA ARG A 128 24.14 35.17 -10.44
C ARG A 128 23.87 36.22 -11.51
N LYS A 129 22.69 36.84 -11.49
CA LYS A 129 22.28 37.91 -12.42
C LYS A 129 21.64 39.06 -11.66
N ALA A 130 22.22 40.23 -11.77
CA ALA A 130 21.69 41.47 -11.20
C ALA A 130 21.08 42.35 -12.30
N VAL A 131 19.92 42.89 -12.04
CA VAL A 131 19.19 43.81 -12.95
C VAL A 131 18.73 45.04 -12.18
N ARG A 132 18.74 46.20 -12.83
CA ARG A 132 18.18 47.44 -12.25
C ARG A 132 16.75 47.59 -12.69
N PHE A 133 15.90 48.11 -11.82
CA PHE A 133 14.51 48.41 -12.12
C PHE A 133 14.12 49.80 -11.69
N GLN A 134 13.13 50.34 -12.36
CA GLN A 134 12.46 51.57 -12.00
C GLN A 134 11.00 51.42 -12.37
N LEU A 135 10.12 51.44 -11.38
CA LEU A 135 8.68 51.17 -11.51
C LEU A 135 7.88 52.35 -10.98
N GLY A 136 6.95 52.83 -11.77
CA GLY A 136 5.93 53.77 -11.33
C GLY A 136 4.97 53.16 -10.33
N VAL A 137 3.99 53.93 -9.88
CA VAL A 137 2.92 53.48 -9.00
C VAL A 137 2.06 52.44 -9.73
N GLN A 138 1.81 51.28 -9.08
CA GLN A 138 1.03 50.17 -9.63
C GLN A 138 1.61 49.57 -10.94
N GLU A 139 2.90 49.72 -11.16
CA GLU A 139 3.60 49.20 -12.32
C GLU A 139 4.33 47.89 -11.97
N ASP A 140 4.47 47.00 -12.95
CA ASP A 140 5.20 45.76 -12.85
C ASP A 140 6.17 45.57 -14.02
N THR A 141 7.20 44.78 -13.80
CA THR A 141 8.17 44.38 -14.83
C THR A 141 8.57 42.93 -14.67
N THR A 142 8.92 42.30 -15.79
CA THR A 142 9.30 40.88 -15.82
C THR A 142 10.66 40.72 -16.50
N PHE A 143 11.47 39.85 -15.93
CA PHE A 143 12.80 39.51 -16.41
C PHE A 143 12.87 38.03 -16.80
N PHE A 144 13.70 37.74 -17.80
CA PHE A 144 13.85 36.42 -18.37
C PHE A 144 15.32 35.98 -18.29
N PHE A 145 15.58 34.84 -17.66
CA PHE A 145 16.94 34.34 -17.45
C PHE A 145 17.07 32.96 -18.10
N PRO A 146 17.81 32.84 -19.22
CA PRO A 146 18.08 31.53 -19.81
C PRO A 146 18.89 30.66 -18.84
N TYR A 147 18.48 29.36 -18.72
CA TYR A 147 19.16 28.39 -17.91
C TYR A 147 19.17 27.02 -18.64
N THR A 148 20.28 26.29 -18.54
CA THR A 148 20.39 24.96 -19.09
C THR A 148 20.53 23.94 -17.95
N GLY A 149 19.63 22.96 -17.89
CA GLY A 149 19.63 21.92 -16.87
C GLY A 149 20.84 21.00 -16.97
N SER A 150 21.44 20.62 -15.84
CA SER A 150 22.52 19.62 -15.76
C SER A 150 22.27 18.67 -14.60
N MET A 151 22.44 17.36 -14.85
CA MET A 151 22.38 16.34 -13.81
C MET A 151 23.53 16.40 -12.80
N ASP A 152 24.56 17.20 -13.05
CA ASP A 152 25.59 17.48 -12.04
C ASP A 152 25.01 18.21 -10.82
N HIS A 153 23.85 18.85 -11.01
CA HIS A 153 23.10 19.59 -10.01
C HIS A 153 21.63 19.18 -10.03
N PRO A 154 21.26 18.05 -9.40
CA PRO A 154 19.92 17.47 -9.52
C PRO A 154 18.82 18.25 -8.80
N ALA A 155 19.18 19.20 -7.94
CA ALA A 155 18.25 20.13 -7.33
C ALA A 155 18.89 21.50 -7.18
N LEU A 156 18.14 22.51 -7.54
CA LEU A 156 18.56 23.89 -7.53
C LEU A 156 17.76 24.68 -6.49
N THR A 157 18.45 25.55 -5.77
CA THR A 157 17.84 26.61 -4.98
C THR A 157 17.89 27.90 -5.81
N VAL A 158 16.73 28.46 -6.13
CA VAL A 158 16.59 29.69 -6.89
C VAL A 158 16.07 30.77 -5.97
N LYS A 159 16.81 31.85 -5.82
CA LYS A 159 16.44 33.02 -5.03
C LYS A 159 16.28 34.23 -5.94
N TRP A 160 15.20 34.96 -5.75
CA TRP A 160 14.95 36.26 -6.42
C TRP A 160 14.73 37.31 -5.36
N VAL A 161 15.62 38.29 -5.26
CA VAL A 161 15.58 39.33 -4.25
C VAL A 161 15.54 40.68 -4.95
N ALA A 162 14.54 41.50 -4.63
CA ALA A 162 14.40 42.86 -5.10
C ALA A 162 14.57 43.84 -3.94
N GLN A 163 15.47 44.78 -4.09
CA GLN A 163 15.75 45.86 -3.13
C GLN A 163 15.43 47.19 -3.79
N GLY A 164 14.34 47.83 -3.35
CA GLY A 164 13.95 49.18 -3.70
C GLY A 164 14.52 50.22 -2.74
N GLN A 165 14.09 51.48 -2.89
CA GLN A 165 14.50 52.58 -2.01
C GLN A 165 13.88 52.46 -0.61
N ASP A 166 12.59 52.14 -0.58
CA ASP A 166 11.81 52.12 0.68
C ASP A 166 11.42 50.68 1.11
N TYR A 167 11.37 49.74 0.16
CA TYR A 167 10.84 48.40 0.36
C TYR A 167 11.75 47.33 -0.25
N SER A 168 11.77 46.16 0.37
CA SER A 168 12.46 44.99 -0.16
C SER A 168 11.58 43.75 -0.05
N ASP A 169 11.73 42.81 -0.96
CA ASP A 169 11.11 41.48 -0.91
C ASP A 169 11.98 40.46 -1.60
N GLY A 170 11.84 39.21 -1.20
CA GLY A 170 12.55 38.10 -1.83
C GLY A 170 11.77 36.78 -1.73
N GLU A 171 11.97 35.96 -2.72
CA GLU A 171 11.36 34.64 -2.82
C GLU A 171 12.43 33.57 -3.08
N GLN A 172 12.34 32.44 -2.37
CA GLN A 172 13.17 31.26 -2.62
C GLN A 172 12.29 30.11 -3.06
N ARG A 173 12.69 29.46 -4.16
CA ARG A 173 12.05 28.23 -4.65
C ARG A 173 13.08 27.17 -4.97
N TYR A 174 12.64 25.92 -4.95
CA TYR A 174 13.43 24.80 -5.41
C TYR A 174 13.03 24.42 -6.83
N LEU A 175 14.02 24.07 -7.66
CA LEU A 175 13.82 23.64 -9.03
C LEU A 175 14.55 22.32 -9.27
N PRO A 176 13.83 21.18 -9.37
CA PRO A 176 14.43 19.89 -9.67
C PRO A 176 14.95 19.82 -11.10
N VAL A 177 16.10 19.16 -11.28
CA VAL A 177 16.63 18.79 -12.60
C VAL A 177 16.49 17.30 -12.77
N LEU A 178 15.65 16.88 -13.71
CA LEU A 178 15.38 15.47 -13.96
C LEU A 178 16.25 14.94 -15.09
N SER A 179 16.50 13.64 -15.06
CA SER A 179 17.14 12.94 -16.17
C SER A 179 16.22 12.97 -17.41
N ASP A 180 16.80 13.13 -18.58
CA ASP A 180 16.17 12.91 -19.88
C ASP A 180 16.06 11.41 -20.23
N MET A 181 16.71 10.54 -19.43
CA MET A 181 16.70 9.09 -19.61
C MET A 181 15.61 8.44 -18.78
N GLN A 182 14.91 7.49 -19.38
CA GLN A 182 13.94 6.63 -18.69
C GLN A 182 14.63 5.37 -18.17
N SER A 183 14.38 5.02 -16.91
CA SER A 183 14.82 3.74 -16.35
C SER A 183 13.95 2.61 -16.90
N VAL A 184 14.60 1.61 -17.51
CA VAL A 184 13.96 0.37 -17.95
C VAL A 184 14.47 -0.77 -17.10
N THR A 185 13.57 -1.48 -16.45
CA THR A 185 13.90 -2.64 -15.61
C THR A 185 13.31 -3.90 -16.21
N GLU A 186 14.14 -4.88 -16.48
CA GLU A 186 13.71 -6.24 -16.82
C GLU A 186 13.89 -7.13 -15.58
N THR A 187 12.84 -7.81 -15.17
CA THR A 187 12.88 -8.77 -14.07
C THR A 187 12.61 -10.17 -14.60
N LYS A 188 13.48 -11.11 -14.26
CA LYS A 188 13.31 -12.51 -14.62
C LYS A 188 13.36 -13.37 -13.37
N ALA A 189 12.22 -13.95 -13.02
CA ALA A 189 12.15 -14.94 -11.94
C ALA A 189 12.63 -16.29 -12.46
N PHE A 190 13.39 -17.02 -11.65
CA PHE A 190 13.83 -18.37 -11.96
C PHE A 190 13.86 -19.23 -10.69
N SER A 191 13.69 -20.52 -10.86
CA SER A 191 13.84 -21.53 -9.81
C SER A 191 15.00 -22.46 -10.17
N LEU A 192 15.83 -22.79 -9.18
CA LEU A 192 16.96 -23.70 -9.32
C LEU A 192 16.67 -24.99 -8.56
N SER A 193 16.50 -26.09 -9.28
CA SER A 193 16.33 -27.42 -8.70
C SER A 193 17.48 -28.33 -9.11
N GLY A 194 18.09 -29.01 -8.12
CA GLY A 194 19.19 -29.94 -8.37
C GLY A 194 20.56 -29.31 -8.60
N LYS A 195 21.50 -30.13 -9.09
CA LYS A 195 22.87 -29.71 -9.46
C LYS A 195 22.91 -29.41 -10.95
N GLY A 196 23.46 -28.30 -11.36
CA GLY A 196 23.60 -27.97 -12.78
C GLY A 196 24.02 -26.53 -13.02
N THR A 197 24.24 -26.20 -14.28
CA THR A 197 24.45 -24.83 -14.76
C THR A 197 23.16 -24.36 -15.41
N HIS A 198 22.67 -23.22 -14.98
CA HIS A 198 21.47 -22.59 -15.54
C HIS A 198 21.88 -21.27 -16.20
N THR A 199 21.48 -21.10 -17.46
CA THR A 199 21.72 -19.87 -18.22
C THR A 199 20.44 -19.05 -18.22
N ILE A 200 20.54 -17.80 -17.77
CA ILE A 200 19.42 -16.85 -17.75
C ILE A 200 19.81 -15.70 -18.66
N SER A 201 18.97 -15.39 -19.65
CA SER A 201 19.19 -14.26 -20.54
C SER A 201 18.16 -13.15 -20.30
N LEU A 202 18.63 -11.90 -20.43
CA LEU A 202 17.81 -10.68 -20.35
C LEU A 202 17.73 -10.06 -21.75
N ASP A 203 17.19 -10.82 -22.68
CA ASP A 203 17.25 -10.50 -24.13
C ASP A 203 16.53 -9.19 -24.46
N LYS A 204 15.43 -8.89 -23.78
CA LYS A 204 14.66 -7.65 -24.00
C LYS A 204 15.41 -6.41 -23.57
N LEU A 205 16.24 -6.53 -22.52
CA LEU A 205 17.04 -5.42 -22.01
C LEU A 205 18.27 -5.14 -22.91
N PHE A 206 18.84 -6.18 -23.52
CA PHE A 206 20.06 -6.07 -24.31
C PHE A 206 19.81 -6.03 -25.83
N ALA A 207 18.66 -6.48 -26.31
CA ALA A 207 18.30 -6.46 -27.73
C ALA A 207 17.67 -5.10 -28.13
N HIS A 208 18.43 -4.01 -27.98
CA HIS A 208 18.03 -2.68 -28.43
C HIS A 208 19.16 -2.04 -29.27
N ASP A 209 18.77 -1.25 -30.25
CA ASP A 209 19.68 -0.53 -31.13
C ASP A 209 20.08 0.87 -30.61
N SER A 210 19.65 1.24 -29.41
CA SER A 210 19.95 2.55 -28.83
C SER A 210 21.41 2.67 -28.44
N LYS A 211 22.13 3.60 -29.04
CA LYS A 211 23.51 3.95 -28.69
C LYS A 211 23.62 4.74 -27.38
N GLU A 212 22.51 5.29 -26.89
CA GLU A 212 22.43 6.12 -25.69
C GLU A 212 22.04 5.33 -24.44
N ALA A 213 21.64 4.07 -24.60
CA ALA A 213 21.29 3.24 -23.46
C ALA A 213 22.52 2.90 -22.61
N VAL A 214 22.40 3.13 -21.32
CA VAL A 214 23.46 2.85 -20.34
C VAL A 214 22.98 1.81 -19.35
N ASN A 215 23.70 0.68 -19.25
CA ASN A 215 23.45 -0.32 -18.23
C ASN A 215 23.92 0.21 -16.88
N ARG A 216 23.01 0.37 -15.92
CA ARG A 216 23.31 0.95 -14.62
C ARG A 216 23.58 -0.08 -13.54
N SER A 217 22.77 -1.13 -13.47
CA SER A 217 22.92 -2.14 -12.43
C SER A 217 22.36 -3.49 -12.87
N LEU A 218 22.96 -4.56 -12.36
CA LEU A 218 22.42 -5.90 -12.39
C LEU A 218 22.27 -6.36 -10.94
N THR A 219 21.04 -6.66 -10.54
CA THR A 219 20.75 -7.17 -9.20
C THR A 219 20.33 -8.62 -9.30
N ILE A 220 21.01 -9.52 -8.58
CA ILE A 220 20.66 -10.92 -8.48
C ILE A 220 20.20 -11.18 -7.04
N GLU A 221 18.91 -11.45 -6.88
CA GLU A 221 18.33 -11.83 -5.59
C GLU A 221 18.24 -13.36 -5.54
N TYR A 222 18.98 -13.99 -4.65
CA TYR A 222 18.94 -15.41 -4.42
C TYR A 222 18.34 -15.73 -3.06
N THR A 223 17.30 -16.55 -3.07
CA THR A 223 16.65 -17.03 -1.85
C THR A 223 16.73 -18.55 -1.79
N ARG A 224 17.44 -19.08 -0.81
CA ARG A 224 17.59 -20.53 -0.62
C ARG A 224 16.27 -21.19 -0.20
N ASP A 225 15.49 -20.52 0.67
CA ASP A 225 14.21 -21.01 1.18
C ASP A 225 13.07 -20.09 0.69
N PRO A 226 12.17 -20.59 -0.17
CA PRO A 226 11.04 -19.80 -0.66
C PRO A 226 10.11 -19.27 0.45
N LYS A 227 10.14 -19.87 1.65
CA LYS A 227 9.39 -19.38 2.83
C LYS A 227 9.79 -17.97 3.23
N TRP A 228 11.06 -17.58 2.99
CA TRP A 228 11.51 -16.23 3.23
C TRP A 228 10.74 -15.18 2.39
N LEU A 229 10.42 -15.52 1.16
CA LEU A 229 9.61 -14.66 0.28
C LEU A 229 8.19 -14.46 0.86
N ALA A 230 7.61 -15.50 1.46
CA ALA A 230 6.32 -15.40 2.15
C ALA A 230 6.40 -14.47 3.37
N ILE A 231 7.45 -14.56 4.18
CA ILE A 231 7.68 -13.66 5.33
C ILE A 231 7.76 -12.20 4.89
N GLN A 232 8.46 -11.91 3.80
CA GLN A 232 8.59 -10.56 3.23
C GLN A 232 7.28 -9.95 2.75
N THR A 233 6.23 -10.75 2.53
CA THR A 233 4.91 -10.24 2.12
C THR A 233 3.99 -9.86 3.29
N LEU A 234 4.32 -10.28 4.52
CA LEU A 234 3.50 -9.99 5.71
C LEU A 234 3.19 -8.49 5.90
N PRO A 235 4.14 -7.55 5.70
CA PRO A 235 3.86 -6.13 5.88
C PRO A 235 2.77 -5.57 4.96
N SER A 236 2.64 -6.07 3.74
CA SER A 236 1.62 -5.58 2.80
C SER A 236 0.18 -5.86 3.28
N MET A 237 0.00 -6.93 4.07
CA MET A 237 -1.28 -7.28 4.68
C MET A 237 -1.47 -6.64 6.05
N ALA A 238 -0.38 -6.54 6.84
CA ALA A 238 -0.45 -6.01 8.18
C ALA A 238 -0.85 -4.52 8.24
N TYR A 239 -0.51 -3.75 7.21
CA TYR A 239 -0.80 -2.32 7.17
C TYR A 239 -1.77 -1.98 6.04
N PRO A 240 -3.08 -2.32 6.21
CA PRO A 240 -4.06 -2.16 5.16
C PRO A 240 -4.36 -0.68 4.90
N LYS A 241 -4.55 -0.33 3.64
CA LYS A 241 -4.95 1.03 3.21
C LYS A 241 -6.43 1.31 3.53
N CYS A 242 -7.26 0.28 3.59
CA CYS A 242 -8.69 0.34 3.91
C CYS A 242 -8.97 -0.41 5.22
N ARG A 243 -9.90 0.09 6.04
CA ARG A 243 -10.30 -0.53 7.31
C ARG A 243 -11.62 -1.29 7.20
N ASP A 244 -11.83 -1.98 6.08
CA ASP A 244 -12.94 -2.92 5.93
C ASP A 244 -12.67 -4.24 6.68
N VAL A 245 -13.71 -5.04 6.86
CA VAL A 245 -13.66 -6.27 7.65
C VAL A 245 -12.64 -7.30 7.15
N LEU A 246 -12.48 -7.45 5.84
CA LEU A 246 -11.54 -8.42 5.26
C LEU A 246 -10.10 -7.96 5.42
N SER A 247 -9.85 -6.66 5.20
CA SER A 247 -8.54 -6.03 5.38
C SER A 247 -8.08 -6.08 6.84
N LEU A 248 -8.97 -5.81 7.79
CA LEU A 248 -8.67 -5.92 9.24
C LEU A 248 -8.41 -7.36 9.66
N THR A 249 -9.18 -8.32 9.11
CA THR A 249 -8.96 -9.74 9.38
C THR A 249 -7.60 -10.20 8.83
N ALA A 250 -7.22 -9.76 7.63
CA ALA A 250 -5.93 -10.07 7.03
C ALA A 250 -4.77 -9.44 7.82
N ALA A 251 -4.96 -8.21 8.33
CA ALA A 251 -3.99 -7.53 9.16
C ALA A 251 -3.76 -8.27 10.49
N PHE A 252 -4.83 -8.63 11.19
CA PHE A 252 -4.74 -9.46 12.39
C PHE A 252 -4.04 -10.80 12.13
N TYR A 253 -4.45 -11.48 11.07
CA TYR A 253 -3.87 -12.76 10.65
C TYR A 253 -2.36 -12.65 10.41
N SER A 254 -1.94 -11.62 9.67
CA SER A 254 -0.53 -11.35 9.38
C SER A 254 0.30 -11.12 10.65
N GLY A 255 -0.22 -10.32 11.58
CA GLY A 255 0.43 -10.08 12.88
C GLY A 255 0.53 -11.35 13.73
N ALA A 256 -0.54 -12.13 13.84
CA ALA A 256 -0.55 -13.37 14.61
C ALA A 256 0.41 -14.42 14.02
N LEU A 257 0.51 -14.48 12.69
CA LEU A 257 1.42 -15.37 12.01
C LEU A 257 2.88 -14.93 12.18
N ALA A 258 3.19 -13.63 12.05
CA ALA A 258 4.53 -13.09 12.31
C ALA A 258 4.99 -13.39 13.74
N TYR A 259 4.11 -13.20 14.72
CA TYR A 259 4.38 -13.54 16.11
C TYR A 259 4.69 -15.03 16.28
N SER A 260 3.84 -15.92 15.73
CA SER A 260 4.03 -17.38 15.82
C SER A 260 5.34 -17.83 15.17
N ILE A 261 5.69 -17.27 14.00
CA ILE A 261 6.97 -17.52 13.32
C ILE A 261 8.14 -17.04 14.19
N GLY A 262 8.06 -15.83 14.75
CA GLY A 262 9.10 -15.27 15.60
C GLY A 262 9.34 -16.07 16.88
N GLN A 263 8.30 -16.63 17.47
CA GLN A 263 8.41 -17.52 18.65
C GLN A 263 8.98 -18.90 18.29
N LYS A 264 8.56 -19.45 17.15
CA LYS A 264 9.01 -20.78 16.72
C LYS A 264 10.42 -20.78 16.13
N TYR A 265 10.81 -19.68 15.51
CA TYR A 265 12.10 -19.51 14.81
C TYR A 265 12.76 -18.18 15.22
N PRO A 266 13.39 -18.08 16.40
CA PRO A 266 14.05 -16.85 16.87
C PRO A 266 15.08 -16.30 15.88
N GLN A 267 15.76 -17.18 15.13
CA GLN A 267 16.74 -16.80 14.11
C GLN A 267 16.16 -15.92 13.01
N VAL A 268 14.86 -16.08 12.69
CA VAL A 268 14.17 -15.23 11.70
C VAL A 268 14.07 -13.80 12.21
N ARG A 269 13.74 -13.64 13.49
CA ARG A 269 13.68 -12.33 14.16
C ARG A 269 15.05 -11.65 14.17
N GLU A 270 16.08 -12.37 14.59
CA GLU A 270 17.46 -11.87 14.63
C GLU A 270 17.93 -11.43 13.22
N ALA A 271 17.66 -12.25 12.20
CA ALA A 271 18.00 -11.91 10.82
C ALA A 271 17.29 -10.65 10.32
N ILE A 272 16.01 -10.45 10.67
CA ILE A 272 15.24 -9.24 10.29
C ILE A 272 15.81 -8.00 11.02
N GLN A 273 16.15 -8.11 12.30
CA GLN A 273 16.74 -7.02 13.07
C GLN A 273 18.14 -6.64 12.56
N GLU A 274 18.97 -7.62 12.22
CA GLU A 274 20.29 -7.39 11.66
C GLU A 274 20.21 -6.76 10.26
N TRP A 275 19.26 -7.19 9.45
CA TRP A 275 19.00 -6.62 8.13
C TRP A 275 18.61 -5.14 8.22
N ASN A 276 17.77 -4.77 9.19
CA ASN A 276 17.38 -3.38 9.42
C ASN A 276 18.57 -2.50 9.91
N ARG A 277 19.47 -3.06 10.74
CA ARG A 277 20.64 -2.32 11.26
C ARG A 277 21.66 -1.95 10.17
N LYS A 278 21.88 -2.82 9.21
CA LYS A 278 22.91 -2.62 8.17
C LYS A 278 22.54 -1.58 7.13
N ASP A 279 21.27 -1.29 6.93
CA ASP A 279 20.77 -0.49 5.81
C ASP A 279 20.39 0.97 6.16
N THR A 280 20.42 1.35 7.44
CA THR A 280 19.92 2.67 7.88
C THR A 280 20.86 3.83 7.58
N ALA A 281 22.15 3.59 7.33
CA ALA A 281 23.15 4.65 7.16
C ALA A 281 23.39 5.10 5.71
N ALA A 282 23.00 4.32 4.71
CA ALA A 282 23.42 4.51 3.31
C ALA A 282 22.40 5.18 2.38
N LEU A 283 21.16 5.45 2.83
CA LEU A 283 20.05 5.77 1.93
C LEU A 283 19.31 7.09 2.19
N GLU A 284 19.80 7.93 3.11
CA GLU A 284 19.20 9.28 3.25
C GLU A 284 20.00 10.28 2.42
N SER A 285 19.58 10.46 1.17
CA SER A 285 20.00 11.62 0.37
C SER A 285 19.61 12.90 1.12
N PRO A 286 20.50 13.91 1.25
CA PRO A 286 20.18 15.22 1.79
C PRO A 286 18.94 15.85 1.15
N LEU A 287 18.71 15.58 -0.15
CA LEU A 287 17.53 16.00 -0.91
C LEU A 287 16.22 15.48 -0.33
N MET A 288 16.22 14.30 0.29
CA MET A 288 15.04 13.71 0.94
C MET A 288 14.71 14.32 2.31
N ARG A 289 15.61 15.13 2.87
CA ARG A 289 15.37 15.86 4.14
C ARG A 289 14.50 17.10 3.93
N ASN A 290 14.49 17.65 2.72
CA ASN A 290 13.62 18.75 2.37
C ASN A 290 12.28 18.20 1.85
N GLN A 291 11.20 18.40 2.60
CA GLN A 291 9.88 17.83 2.31
C GLN A 291 9.30 18.30 0.97
N GLN A 292 9.52 19.57 0.61
CA GLN A 292 9.04 20.11 -0.67
C GLN A 292 9.75 19.48 -1.87
N LEU A 293 11.08 19.31 -1.78
CA LEU A 293 11.86 18.62 -2.80
C LEU A 293 11.53 17.13 -2.86
N ALA A 294 11.36 16.49 -1.72
CA ALA A 294 10.99 15.09 -1.64
C ALA A 294 9.64 14.82 -2.32
N ASP A 295 8.63 15.64 -2.06
CA ASP A 295 7.31 15.48 -2.66
C ASP A 295 7.32 15.70 -4.18
N MET A 296 8.08 16.69 -4.66
CA MET A 296 8.25 16.94 -6.10
C MET A 296 9.03 15.79 -6.78
N LEU A 297 10.14 15.37 -6.20
CA LEU A 297 10.94 14.26 -6.72
C LEU A 297 10.16 12.95 -6.72
N LEU A 298 9.36 12.69 -5.69
CA LEU A 298 8.54 11.50 -5.59
C LEU A 298 7.45 11.43 -6.68
N GLN A 299 6.86 12.56 -7.05
CA GLN A 299 5.85 12.59 -8.11
C GLN A 299 6.43 12.35 -9.50
N GLU A 300 7.62 12.88 -9.77
CA GLU A 300 8.23 12.87 -11.11
C GLU A 300 9.23 11.71 -11.31
N THR A 301 9.63 11.02 -10.24
CA THR A 301 10.60 9.92 -10.29
C THR A 301 10.08 8.66 -9.57
N PRO A 302 9.23 7.84 -10.21
CA PRO A 302 8.61 6.66 -9.60
C PRO A 302 9.60 5.65 -8.97
N TRP A 303 10.83 5.55 -9.50
CA TRP A 303 11.87 4.68 -8.94
C TRP A 303 12.41 5.15 -7.59
N VAL A 304 12.40 6.44 -7.30
CA VAL A 304 12.72 6.97 -5.95
C VAL A 304 11.61 6.58 -4.98
N MET A 305 10.35 6.60 -5.43
CA MET A 305 9.23 6.05 -4.68
C MET A 305 9.41 4.57 -4.34
N GLU A 306 9.87 3.75 -5.30
CA GLU A 306 10.11 2.32 -5.06
C GLU A 306 11.16 2.08 -3.97
N ALA A 307 12.27 2.83 -3.99
CA ALA A 307 13.32 2.74 -2.96
C ALA A 307 12.80 3.12 -1.56
N ASN A 308 12.00 4.18 -1.46
CA ASN A 308 11.38 4.60 -0.21
C ASN A 308 10.31 3.62 0.28
N GLN A 309 9.53 3.05 -0.63
CA GLN A 309 8.57 2.00 -0.29
C GLN A 309 9.28 0.75 0.24
N GLU A 310 10.45 0.41 -0.29
CA GLU A 310 11.24 -0.72 0.20
C GLU A 310 11.75 -0.49 1.62
N LYS A 311 12.30 0.71 1.91
CA LYS A 311 12.70 1.09 3.28
C LYS A 311 11.52 1.03 4.25
N ALA A 312 10.38 1.61 3.89
CA ALA A 312 9.17 1.56 4.69
C ALA A 312 8.67 0.13 4.90
N ARG A 313 8.77 -0.73 3.88
CA ARG A 313 8.41 -2.15 3.98
C ARG A 313 9.33 -2.90 4.95
N ARG A 314 10.64 -2.66 4.91
CA ARG A 314 11.60 -3.26 5.84
C ARG A 314 11.33 -2.83 7.28
N GLN A 315 11.09 -1.53 7.52
CA GLN A 315 10.71 -1.02 8.83
C GLN A 315 9.42 -1.66 9.36
N ARG A 316 8.40 -1.78 8.51
CA ARG A 316 7.15 -2.46 8.85
C ARG A 316 7.35 -3.94 9.15
N LEU A 317 8.24 -4.61 8.41
CA LEU A 317 8.60 -6.00 8.69
C LEU A 317 9.29 -6.13 10.06
N THR A 318 10.22 -5.24 10.38
CA THR A 318 10.88 -5.22 11.68
C THR A 318 9.88 -5.02 12.82
N SER A 319 8.95 -4.07 12.68
CA SER A 319 7.88 -3.84 13.68
C SER A 319 6.97 -5.04 13.87
N LEU A 320 6.72 -5.82 12.81
CA LEU A 320 5.92 -7.06 12.89
C LEU A 320 6.62 -8.18 13.66
N PHE A 321 7.93 -8.15 13.81
CA PHE A 321 8.70 -9.14 14.56
C PHE A 321 9.21 -8.61 15.92
N ASP A 322 8.75 -7.43 16.34
CA ASP A 322 8.97 -6.89 17.68
C ASP A 322 7.89 -7.40 18.65
N ASP A 323 8.29 -8.06 19.73
CA ASP A 323 7.37 -8.74 20.65
C ASP A 323 6.40 -7.79 21.36
N VAL A 324 6.87 -6.59 21.73
CA VAL A 324 6.08 -5.59 22.47
C VAL A 324 5.07 -4.95 21.51
N ALA A 325 5.54 -4.45 20.39
CA ALA A 325 4.69 -3.82 19.37
C ALA A 325 3.62 -4.79 18.82
N GLN A 326 3.94 -6.08 18.78
CA GLN A 326 3.04 -7.12 18.24
C GLN A 326 1.80 -7.37 19.08
N LEU A 327 1.91 -7.35 20.40
CA LEU A 327 0.74 -7.57 21.25
C LEU A 327 -0.26 -6.44 21.09
N ASP A 328 0.20 -5.20 21.18
CA ASP A 328 -0.64 -4.00 21.01
C ASP A 328 -1.27 -3.95 19.62
N TYR A 329 -0.49 -4.28 18.61
CA TYR A 329 -0.96 -4.35 17.23
C TYR A 329 -2.10 -5.38 17.06
N ARG A 330 -1.91 -6.62 17.53
CA ARG A 330 -2.92 -7.68 17.42
C ARG A 330 -4.20 -7.32 18.20
N MET A 331 -4.05 -6.76 19.40
CA MET A 331 -5.20 -6.32 20.19
C MET A 331 -5.95 -5.18 19.52
N SER A 332 -5.25 -4.22 18.93
CA SER A 332 -5.85 -3.13 18.16
C SER A 332 -6.67 -3.65 16.97
N MET A 333 -6.15 -4.63 16.22
CA MET A 333 -6.85 -5.23 15.08
C MET A 333 -8.08 -6.04 15.54
N LEU A 334 -7.97 -6.80 16.62
CA LEU A 334 -9.11 -7.54 17.19
C LEU A 334 -10.21 -6.60 17.68
N ASN A 335 -9.86 -5.50 18.35
CA ASN A 335 -10.83 -4.51 18.80
C ASN A 335 -11.54 -3.85 17.60
N ALA A 336 -10.80 -3.56 16.53
CA ALA A 336 -11.37 -3.03 15.30
C ALA A 336 -12.34 -4.02 14.63
N LEU A 337 -12.00 -5.32 14.63
CA LEU A 337 -12.88 -6.38 14.12
C LEU A 337 -14.14 -6.55 14.99
N ASP A 338 -14.00 -6.53 16.30
CA ASP A 338 -15.11 -6.65 17.21
C ASP A 338 -16.13 -5.50 17.04
N ASN A 339 -15.66 -4.28 16.77
CA ASN A 339 -16.51 -3.14 16.46
C ASN A 339 -17.31 -3.28 15.15
N LEU A 340 -16.88 -4.18 14.26
CA LEU A 340 -17.60 -4.51 13.03
C LEU A 340 -18.53 -5.72 13.18
N GLN A 341 -18.43 -6.46 14.29
CA GLN A 341 -19.27 -7.61 14.56
C GLN A 341 -20.59 -7.18 15.16
N GLY A 342 -21.70 -7.52 14.51
CA GLY A 342 -23.04 -7.27 15.03
C GLY A 342 -23.35 -8.10 16.30
N ALA A 343 -24.35 -7.66 17.05
CA ALA A 343 -24.81 -8.38 18.25
C ALA A 343 -25.27 -9.81 17.96
N ASP A 344 -25.69 -10.09 16.74
CA ASP A 344 -26.07 -11.42 16.26
C ASP A 344 -24.88 -12.30 15.86
N GLY A 345 -23.66 -11.75 15.87
CA GLY A 345 -22.41 -12.39 15.48
C GLY A 345 -22.03 -12.22 14.00
N SER A 346 -22.85 -11.53 13.21
CA SER A 346 -22.57 -11.27 11.79
C SER A 346 -21.51 -10.20 11.60
N PHE A 347 -20.89 -10.17 10.42
CA PHE A 347 -19.98 -9.10 9.98
C PHE A 347 -20.57 -8.33 8.82
N SER A 348 -20.31 -7.02 8.79
CA SER A 348 -20.62 -6.11 7.70
C SER A 348 -19.35 -5.48 7.12
N TRP A 349 -19.44 -4.84 5.94
CA TRP A 349 -18.28 -4.14 5.34
C TRP A 349 -17.76 -3.01 6.23
N PHE A 350 -18.68 -2.20 6.75
CA PHE A 350 -18.41 -1.03 7.59
C PHE A 350 -19.42 -0.94 8.74
N PRO A 351 -19.12 -0.21 9.81
CA PRO A 351 -20.04 -0.03 10.91
C PRO A 351 -21.41 0.52 10.47
N GLY A 352 -22.49 -0.03 11.02
CA GLY A 352 -23.87 0.42 10.73
C GLY A 352 -24.51 -0.22 9.48
N MET A 353 -23.79 -1.03 8.73
CA MET A 353 -24.36 -1.81 7.62
C MET A 353 -24.97 -3.13 8.11
N SER A 354 -25.90 -3.69 7.33
CA SER A 354 -26.46 -5.02 7.59
C SER A 354 -25.40 -6.11 7.52
N GLY A 355 -25.52 -7.14 8.38
CA GLY A 355 -24.62 -8.28 8.39
C GLY A 355 -24.71 -9.11 7.11
N SER A 356 -23.58 -9.69 6.72
CA SER A 356 -23.42 -10.50 5.51
C SER A 356 -22.94 -11.91 5.85
N THR A 357 -23.69 -12.91 5.44
CA THR A 357 -23.28 -14.34 5.56
C THR A 357 -21.97 -14.61 4.81
N TYR A 358 -21.75 -13.94 3.66
CA TYR A 358 -20.54 -14.07 2.88
C TYR A 358 -19.31 -13.56 3.66
N LEU A 359 -19.36 -12.35 4.20
CA LEU A 359 -18.26 -11.76 4.98
C LEU A 359 -18.00 -12.54 6.26
N THR A 360 -19.07 -12.86 7.00
CA THR A 360 -18.99 -13.64 8.23
C THR A 360 -18.35 -15.00 7.99
N GLY A 361 -18.70 -15.66 6.87
CA GLY A 361 -18.09 -16.91 6.46
C GLY A 361 -16.61 -16.79 6.14
N HIS A 362 -16.18 -15.69 5.51
CA HIS A 362 -14.75 -15.42 5.25
C HIS A 362 -13.97 -15.20 6.54
N VAL A 363 -14.46 -14.33 7.43
CA VAL A 363 -13.80 -14.04 8.72
C VAL A 363 -13.69 -15.32 9.58
N ALA A 364 -14.80 -16.05 9.75
CA ALA A 364 -14.80 -17.30 10.51
C ALA A 364 -13.80 -18.32 9.95
N ASN A 365 -13.74 -18.44 8.62
CA ASN A 365 -12.83 -19.35 7.96
C ASN A 365 -11.36 -18.93 8.14
N MET A 366 -11.04 -17.64 7.97
CA MET A 366 -9.69 -17.13 8.18
C MET A 366 -9.21 -17.34 9.63
N LEU A 367 -10.03 -16.98 10.62
CA LEU A 367 -9.69 -17.18 12.03
C LEU A 367 -9.55 -18.67 12.38
N THR A 368 -10.39 -19.54 11.82
CA THR A 368 -10.29 -20.98 11.99
C THR A 368 -8.99 -21.55 11.42
N ARG A 369 -8.58 -21.09 10.24
CA ARG A 369 -7.31 -21.49 9.63
C ARG A 369 -6.12 -20.98 10.42
N LEU A 370 -6.17 -19.76 10.92
CA LEU A 370 -5.12 -19.20 11.75
C LEU A 370 -4.84 -20.09 12.98
N ASN A 371 -5.88 -20.59 13.63
CA ASN A 371 -5.74 -21.50 14.77
C ASN A 371 -5.04 -22.82 14.43
N THR A 372 -5.03 -23.23 13.18
CA THR A 372 -4.28 -24.44 12.76
C THR A 372 -2.79 -24.15 12.57
N LEU A 373 -2.41 -22.90 12.42
CA LEU A 373 -1.04 -22.45 12.14
C LEU A 373 -0.34 -21.90 13.38
N THR A 374 -1.08 -21.22 14.26
CA THR A 374 -0.54 -20.58 15.46
C THR A 374 -0.69 -21.50 16.67
N LEU A 375 0.21 -21.33 17.64
CA LEU A 375 0.19 -22.10 18.88
C LEU A 375 -0.87 -21.60 19.86
N ASP A 376 -1.15 -20.30 19.83
CA ASP A 376 -2.00 -19.61 20.78
C ASP A 376 -3.17 -18.89 20.08
N GLU A 377 -4.39 -19.21 20.51
CA GLU A 377 -5.60 -18.46 20.18
C GLU A 377 -5.89 -17.46 21.30
N LEU A 378 -5.94 -16.17 20.99
CA LEU A 378 -6.33 -15.17 21.98
C LEU A 378 -7.80 -15.37 22.39
N PRO A 379 -8.16 -15.20 23.70
CA PRO A 379 -9.54 -15.38 24.15
C PRO A 379 -10.55 -14.54 23.34
N ARG A 380 -10.21 -13.31 23.01
CA ARG A 380 -11.07 -12.43 22.20
C ARG A 380 -11.22 -12.92 20.76
N GLN A 381 -10.16 -13.44 20.15
CA GLN A 381 -10.20 -14.06 18.83
C GLN A 381 -11.18 -15.24 18.82
N ARG A 382 -11.12 -16.10 19.83
CA ARG A 382 -12.03 -17.24 20.00
C ARG A 382 -13.48 -16.79 20.13
N GLU A 383 -13.73 -15.77 20.96
CA GLU A 383 -15.07 -15.20 21.16
C GLU A 383 -15.66 -14.68 19.84
N ILE A 384 -14.91 -13.88 19.09
CA ILE A 384 -15.30 -13.34 17.78
C ILE A 384 -15.62 -14.47 16.80
N ARG A 385 -14.74 -15.47 16.71
CA ARG A 385 -14.91 -16.63 15.83
C ARG A 385 -16.14 -17.45 16.19
N GLU A 386 -16.35 -17.74 17.47
CA GLU A 386 -17.49 -18.55 17.91
C GLU A 386 -18.84 -17.83 17.72
N LYS A 387 -18.90 -16.52 17.94
CA LYS A 387 -20.09 -15.70 17.62
C LYS A 387 -20.40 -15.77 16.11
N ALA A 388 -19.38 -15.62 15.27
CA ALA A 388 -19.52 -15.73 13.82
C ALA A 388 -20.01 -17.14 13.40
N CYS A 389 -19.43 -18.20 13.96
CA CYS A 389 -19.87 -19.58 13.69
C CYS A 389 -21.32 -19.82 14.14
N ARG A 390 -21.72 -19.25 15.26
CA ARG A 390 -23.11 -19.34 15.76
C ARG A 390 -24.10 -18.66 14.82
N PHE A 391 -23.76 -17.49 14.32
CA PHE A 391 -24.57 -16.80 13.30
C PHE A 391 -24.69 -17.63 12.03
N LEU A 392 -23.57 -18.13 11.50
CA LEU A 392 -23.54 -18.95 10.29
C LEU A 392 -24.35 -20.23 10.42
N LEU A 393 -24.36 -20.83 11.60
CA LEU A 393 -25.15 -22.03 11.86
C LEU A 393 -26.66 -21.75 11.83
N LYS A 394 -27.10 -20.62 12.37
CA LYS A 394 -28.49 -20.16 12.29
C LYS A 394 -28.93 -19.88 10.84
N GLU A 395 -28.06 -19.21 10.06
CA GLU A 395 -28.34 -18.94 8.66
C GLU A 395 -28.39 -20.24 7.84
N MET A 396 -27.52 -21.22 8.11
CA MET A 396 -27.55 -22.54 7.48
C MET A 396 -28.87 -23.26 7.71
N VAL A 397 -29.47 -23.17 8.90
CA VAL A 397 -30.80 -23.75 9.17
C VAL A 397 -31.86 -23.11 8.27
N LYS A 398 -31.84 -21.78 8.12
CA LYS A 398 -32.75 -21.07 7.20
C LYS A 398 -32.55 -21.49 5.75
N ASP A 399 -31.30 -21.54 5.30
CA ASP A 399 -30.93 -21.93 3.94
C ASP A 399 -31.41 -23.35 3.63
N VAL A 400 -31.28 -24.29 4.54
CA VAL A 400 -31.82 -25.65 4.38
C VAL A 400 -33.33 -25.64 4.20
N GLY A 401 -34.04 -24.76 4.92
CA GLY A 401 -35.48 -24.58 4.74
C GLY A 401 -35.86 -24.12 3.33
N LEU A 402 -35.03 -23.27 2.72
CA LEU A 402 -35.19 -22.82 1.33
C LEU A 402 -34.79 -23.89 0.32
N LEU A 403 -33.66 -24.55 0.54
CA LEU A 403 -33.14 -25.61 -0.35
C LEU A 403 -34.10 -26.80 -0.47
N LYS A 404 -34.78 -27.19 0.61
CA LYS A 404 -35.82 -28.24 0.58
C LYS A 404 -37.01 -27.91 -0.32
N LYS A 405 -37.25 -26.63 -0.61
CA LYS A 405 -38.30 -26.16 -1.50
C LYS A 405 -37.82 -25.95 -2.94
N SER A 406 -36.50 -26.01 -3.17
CA SER A 406 -35.90 -25.81 -4.49
C SER A 406 -36.01 -27.04 -5.36
N SER A 407 -36.28 -26.84 -6.66
CA SER A 407 -36.28 -27.92 -7.66
C SER A 407 -34.88 -28.46 -7.97
N LYS A 408 -33.82 -27.66 -7.75
CA LYS A 408 -32.41 -28.03 -7.96
C LYS A 408 -31.58 -27.51 -6.79
N PRO A 409 -31.66 -28.17 -5.63
CA PRO A 409 -30.89 -27.75 -4.48
C PRO A 409 -29.39 -27.99 -4.70
N THR A 410 -28.57 -26.97 -4.44
CA THR A 410 -27.11 -27.05 -4.54
C THR A 410 -26.44 -26.40 -3.33
N VAL A 411 -25.31 -26.95 -2.90
CA VAL A 411 -24.48 -26.39 -1.82
C VAL A 411 -23.54 -25.36 -2.46
N SER A 412 -23.62 -24.11 -2.03
CA SER A 412 -22.76 -23.04 -2.52
C SER A 412 -21.36 -23.10 -1.92
N ALA A 413 -20.40 -22.44 -2.57
CA ALA A 413 -19.03 -22.26 -2.02
C ALA A 413 -19.06 -21.57 -0.64
N SER A 414 -20.00 -20.69 -0.37
CA SER A 414 -20.18 -20.06 0.94
C SER A 414 -20.63 -21.08 1.99
N ALA A 415 -21.57 -21.96 1.66
CA ALA A 415 -22.00 -23.03 2.56
C ALA A 415 -20.86 -24.03 2.86
N MET A 416 -20.02 -24.35 1.88
CA MET A 416 -18.84 -25.20 2.08
C MET A 416 -17.83 -24.54 3.03
N ARG A 417 -17.57 -23.23 2.90
CA ARG A 417 -16.73 -22.50 3.87
C ARG A 417 -17.31 -22.53 5.28
N THR A 418 -18.61 -22.35 5.39
CA THR A 418 -19.32 -22.46 6.67
C THR A 418 -19.17 -23.86 7.29
N LEU A 419 -19.35 -24.91 6.53
CA LEU A 419 -19.15 -26.30 7.01
C LEU A 419 -17.71 -26.53 7.49
N TYR A 420 -16.72 -25.99 6.77
CA TYR A 420 -15.32 -26.08 7.20
C TYR A 420 -15.08 -25.37 8.54
N ALA A 421 -15.53 -24.14 8.69
CA ALA A 421 -15.36 -23.38 9.92
C ALA A 421 -16.10 -24.01 11.11
N LEU A 422 -17.35 -24.44 10.91
CA LEU A 422 -18.17 -25.09 11.92
C LEU A 422 -17.51 -26.36 12.45
N ARG A 423 -16.98 -27.22 11.59
CA ARG A 423 -16.38 -28.51 12.01
C ARG A 423 -15.22 -28.32 13.00
N LYS A 424 -14.54 -27.19 12.94
CA LYS A 424 -13.39 -26.85 13.81
C LYS A 424 -13.73 -25.86 14.93
N SER A 425 -15.01 -25.54 15.13
CA SER A 425 -15.51 -24.63 16.18
C SER A 425 -16.13 -25.39 17.35
N ASP A 426 -16.21 -24.74 18.52
CA ASP A 426 -16.89 -25.26 19.69
C ASP A 426 -18.42 -25.35 19.47
N CYS A 427 -18.95 -24.52 18.54
CA CYS A 427 -20.35 -24.59 18.13
C CYS A 427 -20.73 -25.95 17.59
N TYR A 428 -19.80 -26.69 16.95
CA TYR A 428 -20.08 -28.02 16.39
C TYR A 428 -20.45 -29.02 17.46
N THR A 429 -19.78 -29.01 18.61
CA THR A 429 -20.05 -29.94 19.72
C THR A 429 -21.33 -29.59 20.46
N SER A 430 -21.72 -28.34 20.47
CA SER A 430 -22.90 -27.78 21.18
C SER A 430 -24.14 -27.56 20.31
N MET A 431 -24.17 -28.13 19.09
CA MET A 431 -25.30 -28.03 18.16
C MET A 431 -26.60 -28.62 18.70
N LYS A 432 -27.70 -27.90 18.49
CA LYS A 432 -29.07 -28.39 18.75
C LYS A 432 -29.47 -29.44 17.69
N ALA A 433 -30.57 -30.16 17.95
CA ALA A 433 -31.05 -31.22 17.06
C ALA A 433 -31.36 -30.68 15.64
N GLU A 434 -32.00 -29.55 15.53
CA GLU A 434 -32.31 -28.89 14.24
C GLU A 434 -31.05 -28.50 13.48
N GLU A 435 -30.05 -27.93 14.17
CA GLU A 435 -28.76 -27.55 13.62
C GLU A 435 -27.98 -28.76 13.09
N LYS A 436 -27.97 -29.88 13.85
CA LYS A 436 -27.39 -31.13 13.41
C LYS A 436 -28.08 -31.70 12.16
N GLN A 437 -29.41 -31.59 12.08
CA GLN A 437 -30.15 -31.98 10.89
C GLN A 437 -29.81 -31.14 9.69
N ALA A 438 -29.65 -29.81 9.88
CA ALA A 438 -29.25 -28.89 8.79
C ALA A 438 -27.87 -29.24 8.25
N VAL A 439 -26.86 -29.42 9.11
CA VAL A 439 -25.51 -29.81 8.71
C VAL A 439 -25.54 -31.16 7.99
N SER A 440 -26.28 -32.15 8.50
CA SER A 440 -26.43 -33.48 7.88
C SER A 440 -27.04 -33.37 6.49
N TYR A 441 -28.10 -32.57 6.32
CA TYR A 441 -28.73 -32.35 5.04
C TYR A 441 -27.76 -31.70 4.01
N MET A 442 -27.03 -30.68 4.42
CA MET A 442 -26.02 -30.03 3.56
C MET A 442 -24.93 -31.00 3.12
N LEU A 443 -24.45 -31.87 4.03
CA LEU A 443 -23.46 -32.90 3.69
C LEU A 443 -24.01 -33.95 2.73
N GLN A 444 -25.26 -34.42 2.91
CA GLN A 444 -25.90 -35.33 1.97
C GLN A 444 -26.06 -34.74 0.58
N LEU A 445 -26.41 -33.46 0.52
CA LEU A 445 -26.54 -32.73 -0.74
C LEU A 445 -25.16 -32.56 -1.41
N LEU A 446 -24.12 -32.19 -0.62
CA LEU A 446 -22.77 -32.06 -1.10
C LEU A 446 -22.22 -33.38 -1.68
N LYS A 447 -22.48 -34.51 -1.04
CA LYS A 447 -22.11 -35.83 -1.55
C LYS A 447 -22.72 -36.12 -2.93
N LYS A 448 -23.98 -35.73 -3.15
CA LYS A 448 -24.68 -35.96 -4.43
C LYS A 448 -24.12 -35.08 -5.54
N GLN A 449 -23.79 -33.81 -5.24
CA GLN A 449 -23.33 -32.84 -6.24
C GLN A 449 -21.81 -32.86 -6.48
N ALA A 450 -21.01 -33.51 -5.60
CA ALA A 450 -19.55 -33.40 -5.61
C ALA A 450 -18.90 -33.80 -6.95
N GLY A 451 -19.50 -34.70 -7.70
CA GLY A 451 -19.04 -35.08 -9.05
C GLY A 451 -19.29 -34.05 -10.15
N GLU A 452 -20.22 -33.14 -9.95
CA GLU A 452 -20.70 -32.15 -10.93
C GLU A 452 -20.16 -30.73 -10.67
N THR A 453 -19.45 -30.53 -9.55
CA THR A 453 -18.88 -29.23 -9.17
C THR A 453 -17.79 -28.78 -10.14
N ASP A 454 -17.60 -27.48 -10.27
CA ASP A 454 -16.45 -26.95 -10.99
C ASP A 454 -15.13 -27.26 -10.26
N ARG A 455 -14.01 -26.91 -10.88
CA ARG A 455 -12.67 -27.34 -10.39
C ARG A 455 -12.35 -26.81 -9.01
N VAL A 456 -12.79 -25.59 -8.69
CA VAL A 456 -12.47 -24.91 -7.43
C VAL A 456 -13.38 -25.39 -6.31
N GLU A 457 -14.66 -25.43 -6.59
CA GLU A 457 -15.65 -25.97 -5.67
C GLU A 457 -15.36 -27.42 -5.34
N ARG A 458 -14.74 -28.17 -6.28
CA ARG A 458 -14.32 -29.56 -6.06
C ARG A 458 -13.24 -29.72 -5.02
N ALA A 459 -12.22 -28.84 -4.99
CA ALA A 459 -11.19 -28.83 -3.96
C ALA A 459 -11.80 -28.53 -2.57
N GLN A 460 -12.69 -27.54 -2.50
CA GLN A 460 -13.41 -27.21 -1.26
C GLN A 460 -14.31 -28.37 -0.81
N ALA A 461 -15.04 -28.99 -1.74
CA ALA A 461 -15.89 -30.14 -1.45
C ALA A 461 -15.07 -31.32 -0.93
N ALA A 462 -13.93 -31.63 -1.54
CA ALA A 462 -13.02 -32.68 -1.08
C ALA A 462 -12.55 -32.42 0.36
N MET A 463 -12.13 -31.19 0.67
CA MET A 463 -11.70 -30.83 2.03
C MET A 463 -12.84 -30.97 3.07
N VAL A 464 -14.04 -30.46 2.75
CA VAL A 464 -15.19 -30.57 3.65
C VAL A 464 -15.54 -32.04 3.86
N LEU A 465 -15.65 -32.80 2.80
CA LEU A 465 -15.99 -34.26 2.89
C LEU A 465 -14.95 -35.01 3.71
N HIS A 466 -13.66 -34.76 3.50
CA HIS A 466 -12.60 -35.35 4.31
C HIS A 466 -12.75 -35.01 5.80
N LEU A 467 -12.98 -33.74 6.15
CA LEU A 467 -13.17 -33.31 7.54
C LEU A 467 -14.38 -33.98 8.24
N TYR A 468 -15.39 -34.36 7.49
CA TYR A 468 -16.59 -35.05 7.99
C TYR A 468 -16.52 -36.58 7.85
N GLY A 469 -15.34 -37.15 7.52
CA GLY A 469 -15.08 -38.59 7.51
C GLY A 469 -15.44 -39.30 6.20
N GLU A 470 -15.72 -38.58 5.13
CA GLU A 470 -16.04 -39.13 3.80
C GLU A 470 -14.78 -39.32 2.94
N GLU A 471 -13.80 -40.03 3.46
CA GLU A 471 -12.44 -40.07 2.88
C GLU A 471 -12.41 -40.64 1.45
N LYS A 472 -13.15 -41.72 1.16
CA LYS A 472 -13.17 -42.34 -0.17
C LYS A 472 -13.67 -41.40 -1.24
N LEU A 473 -14.72 -40.61 -0.94
CA LEU A 473 -15.27 -39.63 -1.88
C LEU A 473 -14.32 -38.46 -2.04
N ALA A 474 -13.73 -37.95 -0.95
CA ALA A 474 -12.74 -36.90 -0.98
C ALA A 474 -11.54 -37.27 -1.88
N GLN A 475 -11.03 -38.50 -1.72
CA GLN A 475 -9.91 -39.02 -2.49
C GLN A 475 -10.25 -39.15 -3.99
N SER A 476 -11.43 -39.64 -4.33
CA SER A 476 -11.92 -39.72 -5.72
C SER A 476 -12.02 -38.31 -6.38
N LEU A 477 -12.35 -37.28 -5.60
CA LEU A 477 -12.35 -35.89 -6.11
C LEU A 477 -10.94 -35.39 -6.35
N MET A 478 -9.98 -35.74 -5.49
CA MET A 478 -8.56 -35.36 -5.63
C MET A 478 -7.93 -36.01 -6.86
N GLU A 479 -8.16 -37.29 -7.11
CA GLU A 479 -7.67 -38.00 -8.31
C GLU A 479 -8.05 -37.27 -9.61
N ARG A 480 -9.30 -36.79 -9.70
CA ARG A 480 -9.78 -35.99 -10.85
C ARG A 480 -9.11 -34.62 -10.95
N LEU A 481 -8.72 -34.02 -9.82
CA LEU A 481 -8.01 -32.73 -9.79
C LEU A 481 -6.56 -32.88 -10.23
N HIS A 482 -5.87 -33.96 -9.84
CA HIS A 482 -4.49 -34.24 -10.26
C HIS A 482 -4.32 -34.29 -11.78
N VAL A 483 -5.27 -34.86 -12.50
CA VAL A 483 -5.25 -34.90 -13.98
C VAL A 483 -5.25 -33.48 -14.57
N LEU A 484 -5.90 -32.53 -13.90
CA LEU A 484 -6.02 -31.15 -14.37
C LEU A 484 -4.82 -30.27 -14.03
N LEU A 485 -3.95 -30.71 -13.11
CA LEU A 485 -2.80 -29.93 -12.65
C LEU A 485 -1.64 -29.90 -13.63
N LYS A 486 -1.46 -30.95 -14.41
CA LYS A 486 -0.36 -31.03 -15.39
C LYS A 486 -0.66 -30.15 -16.58
N GLN A 487 0.10 -29.07 -16.73
CA GLN A 487 0.02 -28.11 -17.82
C GLN A 487 1.38 -28.01 -18.55
N PRO A 488 1.45 -27.54 -19.81
CA PRO A 488 2.71 -27.43 -20.54
C PRO A 488 3.76 -26.53 -19.87
N ASP A 489 3.31 -25.54 -19.09
CA ASP A 489 4.13 -24.54 -18.40
C ASP A 489 4.28 -24.82 -16.88
N GLY A 490 3.95 -26.03 -16.42
CA GLY A 490 4.13 -26.45 -15.04
C GLY A 490 2.89 -27.07 -14.38
N MET A 491 2.92 -27.16 -13.06
CA MET A 491 1.84 -27.77 -12.25
C MET A 491 0.89 -26.69 -11.74
N HIS A 492 -0.16 -26.42 -12.49
CA HIS A 492 -1.20 -25.48 -12.10
C HIS A 492 -2.55 -25.82 -12.74
N LEU A 493 -3.63 -25.20 -12.24
CA LEU A 493 -4.93 -25.30 -12.90
C LEU A 493 -4.96 -24.42 -14.15
N ALA A 494 -5.34 -24.99 -15.30
CA ALA A 494 -5.63 -24.20 -16.49
C ALA A 494 -6.89 -23.35 -16.30
N TYR A 495 -6.76 -22.04 -16.44
CA TYR A 495 -7.87 -21.12 -16.34
C TYR A 495 -8.40 -20.74 -17.71
N ARG A 496 -9.68 -21.00 -17.95
CA ARG A 496 -10.44 -20.22 -18.92
C ARG A 496 -10.77 -18.88 -18.24
N SER A 497 -10.34 -17.79 -18.86
CA SER A 497 -10.54 -16.43 -18.37
C SER A 497 -12.03 -16.05 -18.36
N ASN A 498 -12.75 -16.45 -17.32
CA ASN A 498 -14.00 -15.82 -16.98
C ASN A 498 -13.65 -14.77 -15.90
N ILE A 499 -13.34 -13.56 -16.37
CA ILE A 499 -13.21 -12.39 -15.51
C ILE A 499 -14.57 -12.11 -14.91
N ARG A 500 -14.86 -12.71 -13.77
CA ARG A 500 -15.94 -12.27 -12.90
C ARG A 500 -15.37 -11.32 -11.86
N MET A 501 -15.76 -10.06 -11.94
CA MET A 501 -15.45 -8.98 -10.98
C MET A 501 -13.99 -8.51 -10.87
N GLY A 502 -13.19 -8.53 -11.94
CA GLY A 502 -11.89 -7.81 -11.92
C GLY A 502 -10.83 -8.31 -10.96
N MET A 503 -11.06 -9.41 -10.21
CA MET A 503 -10.07 -10.03 -9.33
C MET A 503 -9.46 -11.25 -10.00
N ASP A 504 -8.13 -11.33 -10.04
CA ASP A 504 -7.43 -12.55 -10.47
C ASP A 504 -7.63 -13.65 -9.41
N GLN A 505 -8.59 -14.53 -9.66
CA GLN A 505 -8.91 -15.65 -8.76
C GLN A 505 -7.90 -16.81 -8.87
N LYS A 506 -7.01 -16.80 -9.87
CA LYS A 506 -6.10 -17.90 -10.18
C LYS A 506 -5.25 -18.32 -8.98
N THR A 507 -4.63 -17.35 -8.33
CA THR A 507 -3.76 -17.61 -7.17
C THR A 507 -4.55 -18.16 -5.98
N SER A 508 -5.72 -17.61 -5.68
CA SER A 508 -6.58 -18.08 -4.59
C SER A 508 -7.06 -19.52 -4.79
N GLU A 509 -7.44 -19.86 -6.01
CA GLU A 509 -7.90 -21.19 -6.39
C GLU A 509 -6.75 -22.20 -6.37
N HIS A 510 -5.59 -21.84 -6.88
CA HIS A 510 -4.38 -22.65 -6.84
C HIS A 510 -4.02 -23.03 -5.39
N VAL A 511 -4.07 -22.06 -4.50
CA VAL A 511 -3.78 -22.24 -3.08
C VAL A 511 -4.80 -23.12 -2.37
N GLN A 512 -6.10 -22.97 -2.67
CA GLN A 512 -7.13 -23.84 -2.10
C GLN A 512 -6.89 -25.30 -2.48
N LEU A 513 -6.44 -25.54 -3.71
CA LEU A 513 -6.08 -26.89 -4.13
C LEU A 513 -4.84 -27.41 -3.42
N MET A 514 -3.78 -26.58 -3.27
CA MET A 514 -2.60 -26.96 -2.49
C MET A 514 -2.97 -27.30 -1.04
N GLU A 515 -3.90 -26.56 -0.44
CA GLU A 515 -4.42 -26.84 0.91
C GLU A 515 -5.16 -28.20 0.95
N ALA A 516 -5.96 -28.50 -0.07
CA ALA A 516 -6.65 -29.78 -0.18
C ALA A 516 -5.66 -30.95 -0.32
N ILE A 517 -4.65 -30.84 -1.18
CA ILE A 517 -3.59 -31.84 -1.34
C ILE A 517 -2.86 -32.05 -0.01
N ARG A 518 -2.43 -30.98 0.64
CA ARG A 518 -1.72 -31.04 1.92
C ARG A 518 -2.55 -31.73 3.01
N THR A 519 -3.87 -31.55 3.01
CA THR A 519 -4.76 -32.07 4.04
C THR A 519 -5.14 -33.52 3.79
N ILE A 520 -5.42 -33.87 2.53
CA ILE A 520 -5.96 -35.18 2.16
C ILE A 520 -4.84 -36.15 1.75
N GLU A 521 -3.80 -35.61 1.11
CA GLU A 521 -2.66 -36.37 0.55
C GLU A 521 -1.31 -35.83 1.06
N PRO A 522 -1.07 -35.82 2.39
CA PRO A 522 0.10 -35.15 2.99
C PRO A 522 1.45 -35.70 2.52
N HIS A 523 1.47 -36.90 1.93
CA HIS A 523 2.67 -37.56 1.40
C HIS A 523 3.02 -37.12 -0.04
N ASP A 524 2.12 -36.45 -0.76
CA ASP A 524 2.38 -35.97 -2.10
C ASP A 524 3.16 -34.64 -2.10
N THR A 525 4.38 -34.72 -1.57
CA THR A 525 5.30 -33.58 -1.51
C THR A 525 5.79 -33.15 -2.89
N ALA A 526 5.83 -34.04 -3.88
CA ALA A 526 6.27 -33.73 -5.24
C ALA A 526 5.31 -32.76 -5.91
N THR A 527 4.02 -33.02 -5.87
CA THR A 527 2.98 -32.13 -6.42
C THR A 527 2.96 -30.78 -5.68
N LEU A 528 3.03 -30.81 -4.35
CA LEU A 528 3.07 -29.57 -3.54
C LEU A 528 4.28 -28.69 -3.88
N ASN A 529 5.46 -29.29 -4.04
CA ASN A 529 6.67 -28.55 -4.42
C ASN A 529 6.53 -27.94 -5.83
N ALA A 530 6.08 -28.70 -6.80
CA ALA A 530 5.89 -28.20 -8.18
C ALA A 530 4.83 -27.07 -8.23
N MET A 531 3.75 -27.18 -7.46
CA MET A 531 2.76 -26.13 -7.33
C MET A 531 3.32 -24.88 -6.62
N THR A 532 4.17 -25.07 -5.62
CA THR A 532 4.87 -23.99 -4.92
C THR A 532 5.83 -23.27 -5.86
N GLU A 533 6.58 -23.99 -6.69
CA GLU A 533 7.47 -23.41 -7.71
C GLU A 533 6.71 -22.54 -8.70
N TRP A 534 5.59 -23.03 -9.22
CA TRP A 534 4.74 -22.23 -10.11
C TRP A 534 4.23 -20.96 -9.43
N LEU A 535 3.75 -21.07 -8.19
CA LEU A 535 3.22 -19.95 -7.42
C LEU A 535 4.29 -18.87 -7.16
N ILE A 536 5.53 -19.29 -6.87
CA ILE A 536 6.67 -18.37 -6.72
C ILE A 536 7.01 -17.72 -8.06
N GLY A 537 6.98 -18.48 -9.16
CA GLY A 537 7.20 -17.96 -10.52
C GLY A 537 6.18 -16.91 -10.94
N MET A 538 4.95 -16.99 -10.42
CA MET A 538 3.90 -15.98 -10.66
C MET A 538 4.13 -14.67 -9.89
N LYS A 539 4.98 -14.67 -8.88
CA LYS A 539 5.40 -13.45 -8.17
C LYS A 539 6.34 -12.64 -9.05
N ARG A 540 5.79 -11.97 -10.05
CA ARG A 540 6.56 -11.15 -11.01
C ARG A 540 6.96 -9.80 -10.44
N THR A 541 6.28 -9.34 -9.40
CA THR A 541 6.52 -8.08 -8.69
C THR A 541 6.62 -8.33 -7.21
N ARG A 542 7.09 -7.34 -6.47
CA ARG A 542 7.29 -7.45 -5.01
C ARG A 542 6.00 -7.58 -4.19
N GLU A 543 4.85 -7.39 -4.80
CA GLU A 543 3.53 -7.48 -4.17
C GLU A 543 2.59 -8.43 -4.91
N TRP A 544 1.71 -9.08 -4.15
CA TRP A 544 0.60 -9.85 -4.68
C TRP A 544 -0.63 -8.95 -4.77
N ASP A 545 -1.46 -9.14 -5.78
CA ASP A 545 -2.56 -8.24 -6.11
C ASP A 545 -3.66 -8.12 -5.03
N SER A 546 -3.70 -9.04 -4.05
CA SER A 546 -4.65 -8.96 -2.95
C SER A 546 -4.18 -9.62 -1.67
N ALA A 547 -4.66 -9.12 -0.52
CA ALA A 547 -4.41 -9.69 0.80
C ALA A 547 -4.84 -11.17 0.94
N PRO A 548 -6.01 -11.62 0.43
CA PRO A 548 -6.38 -13.03 0.46
C PRO A 548 -5.43 -13.97 -0.31
N GLN A 549 -4.86 -13.51 -1.43
CA GLN A 549 -3.89 -14.29 -2.20
C GLN A 549 -2.58 -14.46 -1.45
N THR A 550 -2.10 -13.40 -0.82
CA THR A 550 -0.89 -13.41 0.00
C THR A 550 -1.05 -14.31 1.23
N LEU A 551 -2.18 -14.24 1.92
CA LEU A 551 -2.53 -15.13 3.03
C LEU A 551 -2.50 -16.60 2.65
N SER A 552 -3.05 -16.90 1.52
CA SER A 552 -3.13 -18.24 1.00
C SER A 552 -1.75 -18.85 0.74
N LEU A 553 -0.79 -18.05 0.23
CA LEU A 553 0.59 -18.46 0.03
C LEU A 553 1.30 -18.82 1.34
N ILE A 554 1.09 -18.02 2.37
CA ILE A 554 1.74 -18.22 3.67
C ILE A 554 1.26 -19.51 4.33
N HIS A 555 -0.01 -19.87 4.18
CA HIS A 555 -0.56 -21.13 4.65
C HIS A 555 0.20 -22.37 4.16
N ILE A 556 0.72 -22.29 2.94
CA ILE A 556 1.35 -23.44 2.29
C ILE A 556 2.82 -23.52 2.62
N SER A 557 3.46 -22.38 2.86
CA SER A 557 4.90 -22.31 3.13
C SER A 557 5.27 -22.69 4.56
N GLU A 558 4.32 -22.83 5.50
CA GLU A 558 4.63 -23.31 6.85
C GLU A 558 4.96 -24.81 6.87
N PRO A 559 6.07 -25.21 7.54
CA PRO A 559 6.39 -26.62 7.68
C PRO A 559 5.30 -27.35 8.47
N THR A 560 4.83 -28.45 7.92
CA THR A 560 3.94 -29.40 8.60
C THR A 560 4.46 -29.70 10.00
N ARG A 561 3.61 -29.60 11.02
CA ARG A 561 3.86 -30.28 12.28
C ARG A 561 4.12 -31.76 11.93
N ARG A 562 5.33 -32.26 12.17
CA ARG A 562 5.55 -33.69 12.32
C ARG A 562 4.77 -34.08 13.58
N TYR A 563 3.75 -34.90 13.42
CA TYR A 563 3.19 -35.67 14.49
C TYR A 563 4.21 -36.72 14.93
#